data_422230e14df7ecd5f6032d559dc516e1
#
_entry.id   422230e14df7ecd5f6032d559dc516e1
#
_cell.length_a   1.000
_cell.length_b   1.000
_cell.length_c   1.000
_cell.angle_alpha   90.00
_cell.angle_beta   90.00
_cell.angle_gamma   90.00
#
_symmetry.space_group_name_H-M   'P 1'
#
loop_
_entity.id
_entity.type
_entity.pdbx_description
1 polymer ?
#
loop_
_entity_poly.entity_id
_entity_poly.type
_entity_poly.pdbx_seq_one_letter_code
_entity_poly.pdbx_strand_id
1 'polypeptide(L)'
;MKRQVMKLYKYRTSENLDRDLSLYSNNYFWASSKEELNDENEFTYNVQPFFEELKVYEEIAKKGLGSAESVHRVKEIAEDFFKYAKSCGVFSLSKNPNEDSMWSLYASKGEGYCLVFDSDELMKIVDDVISEQRFLLPVDYANSVPKMVSHDMNDQKLILTKMLATKSTGWKHEDEVRIVTDKCGKQKFLPSALKGMIFGSNTKEETKNKILSAFKGHNMEVYQRHKLENTYEYFIEPLTPLVREQELPSMSYDYVNAPSATVDNLYVKSNVPLPDVHSKKNFVKKFKHDIAERKCNIFLMDADTDLSKLTDCFHTDEEYVEEHVIAEMYFDCDEVFVE
;
A
#
# COMPACT_ATOMS: atom_id res chain seq x y z
N MET A 1 -12.71 -17.91 -0.61
CA MET A 1 -12.39 -16.79 0.29
C MET A 1 -11.42 -15.86 -0.42
N LYS A 2 -11.79 -14.62 -0.71
CA LYS A 2 -10.82 -13.61 -1.18
C LYS A 2 -9.79 -13.41 -0.06
N ARG A 3 -8.52 -13.62 -0.36
CA ARG A 3 -7.42 -13.36 0.59
C ARG A 3 -7.48 -11.88 0.94
N GLN A 4 -7.68 -11.55 2.21
CA GLN A 4 -7.69 -10.16 2.65
C GLN A 4 -6.27 -9.60 2.47
N VAL A 5 -6.12 -8.64 1.60
CA VAL A 5 -4.86 -7.97 1.32
C VAL A 5 -4.43 -7.18 2.54
N MET A 6 -3.20 -7.35 2.98
CA MET A 6 -2.67 -6.60 4.11
C MET A 6 -2.21 -5.22 3.65
N LYS A 7 -2.80 -4.16 4.23
CA LYS A 7 -2.32 -2.79 4.06
C LYS A 7 -1.12 -2.56 4.99
N LEU A 8 -0.08 -1.92 4.46
CA LEU A 8 1.13 -1.54 5.18
C LEU A 8 1.36 -0.03 5.05
N TYR A 9 1.94 0.57 6.08
CA TYR A 9 1.97 2.01 6.26
C TYR A 9 3.41 2.52 6.40
N LYS A 10 3.79 3.51 5.58
CA LYS A 10 5.10 4.18 5.66
C LYS A 10 4.94 5.62 6.10
N TYR A 11 5.28 5.90 7.34
CA TYR A 11 5.30 7.24 7.91
C TYR A 11 6.46 8.05 7.35
N ARG A 12 6.20 9.31 7.01
CA ARG A 12 7.20 10.21 6.41
C ARG A 12 7.10 11.60 6.99
N THR A 13 8.27 12.17 7.25
CA THR A 13 8.40 13.54 7.73
C THR A 13 8.18 14.55 6.60
N SER A 14 7.78 15.78 6.93
CA SER A 14 7.73 16.89 5.98
C SER A 14 9.11 17.51 5.67
N GLU A 15 10.14 17.19 6.46
CA GLU A 15 11.47 17.81 6.35
C GLU A 15 12.24 17.39 5.08
N ASN A 16 12.09 16.15 4.65
CA ASN A 16 12.76 15.58 3.48
C ASN A 16 11.83 15.41 2.28
N LEU A 17 10.83 16.28 2.18
CA LEU A 17 9.70 16.12 1.27
C LEU A 17 10.14 15.94 -0.20
N ASP A 18 11.02 16.78 -0.72
CA ASP A 18 11.43 16.72 -2.14
C ASP A 18 12.11 15.40 -2.51
N ARG A 19 12.99 14.90 -1.63
CA ARG A 19 13.63 13.60 -1.80
C ARG A 19 12.59 12.48 -1.83
N ASP A 20 11.68 12.47 -0.86
CA ASP A 20 10.68 11.43 -0.72
C ASP A 20 9.67 11.45 -1.87
N LEU A 21 9.23 12.64 -2.29
CA LEU A 21 8.35 12.79 -3.44
C LEU A 21 9.01 12.31 -4.72
N SER A 22 10.29 12.67 -4.96
CA SER A 22 11.02 12.19 -6.13
C SER A 22 11.19 10.68 -6.16
N LEU A 23 11.24 10.03 -5.01
CA LEU A 23 11.38 8.59 -4.89
C LEU A 23 10.04 7.88 -5.13
N TYR A 24 9.03 8.18 -4.32
CA TYR A 24 7.76 7.45 -4.32
C TYR A 24 6.87 7.75 -5.53
N SER A 25 6.86 8.99 -6.03
CA SER A 25 6.11 9.33 -7.25
C SER A 25 6.66 8.65 -8.51
N ASN A 26 7.90 8.23 -8.49
CA ASN A 26 8.53 7.45 -9.56
C ASN A 26 8.48 5.92 -9.28
N ASN A 27 7.70 5.49 -8.29
CA ASN A 27 7.50 4.10 -7.91
C ASN A 27 8.78 3.40 -7.40
N TYR A 28 9.55 4.12 -6.58
CA TYR A 28 10.70 3.56 -5.88
C TYR A 28 10.56 3.70 -4.37
N PHE A 29 11.10 2.74 -3.62
CA PHE A 29 11.37 2.87 -2.21
C PHE A 29 12.87 2.76 -1.93
N TRP A 30 13.30 3.20 -0.76
CA TRP A 30 14.67 3.06 -0.29
C TRP A 30 14.75 1.93 0.72
N ALA A 31 15.54 0.90 0.40
CA ALA A 31 15.87 -0.18 1.31
C ALA A 31 17.14 0.21 2.09
N SER A 32 16.96 0.50 3.38
CA SER A 32 18.01 1.02 4.26
C SER A 32 19.03 -0.05 4.64
N SER A 33 20.28 0.34 4.76
CA SER A 33 21.31 -0.44 5.45
C SER A 33 21.10 -0.38 6.97
N LYS A 34 21.86 -1.18 7.73
CA LYS A 34 21.87 -1.15 9.19
C LYS A 34 22.15 0.26 9.73
N GLU A 35 23.14 0.94 9.16
CA GLU A 35 23.66 2.24 9.59
C GLU A 35 22.64 3.38 9.36
N GLU A 36 21.65 3.16 8.49
CA GLU A 36 20.59 4.11 8.18
C GLU A 36 19.33 3.91 9.04
N LEU A 37 19.30 2.88 9.88
CA LEU A 37 18.17 2.61 10.78
C LEU A 37 18.34 3.36 12.11
N ASN A 38 17.22 3.66 12.80
CA ASN A 38 17.22 4.53 13.97
C ASN A 38 17.66 3.85 15.27
N ASP A 39 17.49 2.53 15.39
CA ASP A 39 17.86 1.78 16.61
C ASP A 39 19.31 1.31 16.50
N GLU A 40 20.16 1.74 17.43
CA GLU A 40 21.56 1.31 17.49
C GLU A 40 21.75 -0.20 17.65
N ASN A 41 20.73 -0.88 18.15
CA ASN A 41 20.70 -2.33 18.34
C ASN A 41 20.15 -3.12 17.14
N GLU A 42 19.87 -2.45 16.03
CA GLU A 42 19.41 -3.12 14.81
C GLU A 42 20.40 -4.21 14.35
N PHE A 43 19.85 -5.33 13.86
CA PHE A 43 20.60 -6.48 13.36
C PHE A 43 21.59 -7.04 14.38
N THR A 44 21.26 -6.96 15.67
CA THR A 44 22.03 -7.58 16.73
C THR A 44 21.54 -9.00 16.95
N TYR A 45 22.44 -9.97 16.81
CA TYR A 45 22.18 -11.40 17.03
C TYR A 45 23.43 -12.10 17.55
N ASN A 46 23.26 -13.25 18.23
CA ASN A 46 24.35 -14.01 18.81
C ASN A 46 24.59 -15.30 18.00
N VAL A 47 25.73 -15.37 17.31
CA VAL A 47 26.16 -16.53 16.51
C VAL A 47 27.02 -17.54 17.30
N GLN A 48 27.42 -17.21 18.54
CA GLN A 48 28.31 -18.05 19.31
C GLN A 48 27.74 -19.47 19.55
N PRO A 49 26.46 -19.66 19.89
CA PRO A 49 25.89 -21.00 20.06
C PRO A 49 26.01 -21.87 18.81
N PHE A 50 25.80 -21.29 17.64
CA PHE A 50 25.96 -21.99 16.36
C PHE A 50 27.38 -22.53 16.17
N PHE A 51 28.38 -21.69 16.38
CA PHE A 51 29.78 -22.13 16.24
C PHE A 51 30.22 -23.11 17.35
N GLU A 52 29.67 -23.04 18.55
CA GLU A 52 29.86 -24.01 19.60
C GLU A 52 29.30 -25.40 19.24
N GLU A 53 28.09 -25.43 18.66
CA GLU A 53 27.50 -26.67 18.11
C GLU A 53 28.37 -27.27 16.99
N LEU A 54 28.86 -26.46 16.07
CA LEU A 54 29.76 -26.95 15.01
C LEU A 54 31.02 -27.57 15.54
N LYS A 55 31.64 -27.00 16.59
CA LYS A 55 32.81 -27.61 17.23
C LYS A 55 32.51 -28.97 17.79
N VAL A 56 31.32 -29.16 18.39
CA VAL A 56 30.91 -30.50 18.89
C VAL A 56 30.78 -31.49 17.73
N TYR A 57 30.19 -31.08 16.61
CA TYR A 57 30.09 -31.94 15.42
C TYR A 57 31.46 -32.25 14.81
N GLU A 58 32.42 -31.32 14.82
CA GLU A 58 33.81 -31.54 14.40
C GLU A 58 34.48 -32.61 15.26
N GLU A 59 34.32 -32.57 16.58
CA GLU A 59 34.87 -33.57 17.49
C GLU A 59 34.24 -34.96 17.31
N ILE A 60 32.96 -35.03 17.03
CA ILE A 60 32.24 -36.27 16.70
C ILE A 60 32.77 -36.85 15.38
N ALA A 61 32.98 -35.99 14.36
CA ALA A 61 33.52 -36.42 13.07
C ALA A 61 34.96 -36.96 13.22
N LYS A 62 35.82 -36.36 14.03
CA LYS A 62 37.19 -36.85 14.32
C LYS A 62 37.19 -38.25 14.95
N LYS A 63 36.13 -38.63 15.63
CA LYS A 63 35.94 -39.99 16.20
C LYS A 63 35.37 -40.98 15.19
N GLY A 64 35.23 -40.62 13.94
CA GLY A 64 34.66 -41.45 12.88
C GLY A 64 33.13 -41.57 12.87
N LEU A 65 32.44 -40.72 13.65
CA LEU A 65 30.99 -40.69 13.74
C LEU A 65 30.46 -39.45 12.99
N GLY A 66 30.63 -39.42 11.68
CA GLY A 66 30.19 -38.32 10.80
C GLY A 66 31.26 -37.88 9.81
N SER A 67 30.98 -36.88 9.03
CA SER A 67 31.87 -36.34 7.99
C SER A 67 32.39 -34.96 8.40
N ALA A 68 33.71 -34.81 8.57
CA ALA A 68 34.36 -33.51 8.81
C ALA A 68 34.16 -32.57 7.65
N GLU A 69 34.12 -33.07 6.42
CA GLU A 69 33.85 -32.28 5.20
C GLU A 69 32.42 -31.67 5.23
N SER A 70 31.43 -32.44 5.69
CA SER A 70 30.05 -31.93 5.82
C SER A 70 29.98 -30.82 6.87
N VAL A 71 30.66 -30.91 7.99
CA VAL A 71 30.71 -29.86 9.01
C VAL A 71 31.37 -28.60 8.48
N HIS A 72 32.48 -28.77 7.75
CA HIS A 72 33.20 -27.65 7.13
C HIS A 72 32.29 -26.93 6.11
N ARG A 73 31.60 -27.70 5.27
CA ARG A 73 30.66 -27.13 4.26
C ARG A 73 29.50 -26.36 4.90
N VAL A 74 28.91 -26.88 6.00
CA VAL A 74 27.85 -26.15 6.74
C VAL A 74 28.39 -24.84 7.29
N LYS A 75 29.62 -24.82 7.78
CA LYS A 75 30.26 -23.60 8.28
C LYS A 75 30.43 -22.55 7.16
N GLU A 76 30.96 -22.95 6.01
CA GLU A 76 31.14 -22.07 4.86
C GLU A 76 29.80 -21.47 4.37
N ILE A 77 28.77 -22.31 4.21
CA ILE A 77 27.43 -21.89 3.82
C ILE A 77 26.88 -20.86 4.84
N ALA A 78 27.04 -21.12 6.13
CA ALA A 78 26.56 -20.21 7.17
C ALA A 78 27.31 -18.86 7.15
N GLU A 79 28.64 -18.88 6.99
CA GLU A 79 29.45 -17.67 6.89
C GLU A 79 29.05 -16.81 5.66
N ASP A 80 28.83 -17.45 4.52
CA ASP A 80 28.37 -16.76 3.32
C ASP A 80 26.96 -16.20 3.49
N PHE A 81 26.06 -16.95 4.15
CA PHE A 81 24.73 -16.46 4.47
C PHE A 81 24.76 -15.25 5.42
N PHE A 82 25.63 -15.27 6.44
CA PHE A 82 25.78 -14.13 7.34
C PHE A 82 26.34 -12.89 6.63
N LYS A 83 27.22 -13.07 5.64
CA LYS A 83 27.68 -11.96 4.79
C LYS A 83 26.56 -11.42 3.92
N TYR A 84 25.77 -12.32 3.29
CA TYR A 84 24.61 -11.96 2.50
C TYR A 84 23.61 -11.16 3.34
N ALA A 85 23.22 -11.62 4.51
CA ALA A 85 22.28 -10.93 5.37
C ALA A 85 22.73 -9.51 5.76
N LYS A 86 24.06 -9.30 5.91
CA LYS A 86 24.62 -7.95 6.17
C LYS A 86 24.52 -7.02 4.95
N SER A 87 24.46 -7.54 3.73
CA SER A 87 24.30 -6.75 2.51
C SER A 87 22.84 -6.45 2.17
N CYS A 88 21.90 -7.11 2.81
CA CYS A 88 20.47 -6.90 2.59
C CYS A 88 20.05 -5.47 2.96
N GLY A 89 19.10 -4.95 2.18
CA GLY A 89 18.41 -3.72 2.49
C GLY A 89 17.07 -3.97 3.17
N VAL A 90 16.63 -3.03 3.98
CA VAL A 90 15.37 -3.13 4.72
C VAL A 90 14.47 -1.94 4.46
N PHE A 91 13.22 -2.21 4.08
CA PHE A 91 12.17 -1.22 4.01
C PHE A 91 11.15 -1.48 5.12
N SER A 92 11.20 -0.65 6.15
CA SER A 92 10.36 -0.74 7.35
C SER A 92 8.99 -0.10 7.12
N LEU A 93 7.95 -0.83 7.47
CA LEU A 93 6.54 -0.45 7.36
C LEU A 93 5.82 -0.81 8.66
N SER A 94 4.73 -0.11 8.99
CA SER A 94 3.87 -0.46 10.12
C SER A 94 2.59 -1.13 9.63
N LYS A 95 1.95 -1.94 10.48
CA LYS A 95 0.58 -2.43 10.25
C LYS A 95 -0.49 -1.49 10.80
N ASN A 96 -0.11 -0.52 11.62
CA ASN A 96 -1.02 0.43 12.25
C ASN A 96 -0.91 1.83 11.62
N PRO A 97 -1.97 2.40 11.03
CA PRO A 97 -1.96 3.75 10.45
C PRO A 97 -2.17 4.86 11.49
N ASN A 98 -2.58 4.53 12.72
CA ASN A 98 -3.07 5.50 13.69
C ASN A 98 -2.32 5.49 15.02
N GLU A 99 -1.13 4.92 15.09
CA GLU A 99 -0.29 4.91 16.28
C GLU A 99 0.34 6.28 16.54
N ASP A 100 0.02 6.90 17.67
CA ASP A 100 0.46 8.26 18.02
C ASP A 100 1.98 8.40 18.10
N SER A 101 2.67 7.40 18.62
CA SER A 101 4.13 7.37 18.68
C SER A 101 4.74 7.41 17.28
N MET A 102 4.15 6.71 16.32
CA MET A 102 4.60 6.71 14.93
C MET A 102 4.41 8.07 14.26
N TRP A 103 3.27 8.72 14.48
CA TRP A 103 3.03 10.06 13.99
C TRP A 103 3.96 11.09 14.61
N SER A 104 4.28 10.90 15.89
CA SER A 104 5.19 11.78 16.61
C SER A 104 6.63 11.66 16.14
N LEU A 105 7.14 10.43 16.06
CA LEU A 105 8.55 10.13 15.77
C LEU A 105 8.90 10.21 14.29
N TYR A 106 8.00 9.71 13.41
CA TYR A 106 8.28 9.48 11.99
C TYR A 106 7.51 10.38 11.02
N ALA A 107 6.58 11.20 11.54
CA ALA A 107 5.77 12.10 10.73
C ALA A 107 5.76 13.54 11.27
N SER A 108 6.89 14.04 11.76
CA SER A 108 7.08 15.43 12.23
C SER A 108 5.97 15.89 13.18
N LYS A 109 5.66 15.11 14.22
CA LYS A 109 4.59 15.41 15.19
C LYS A 109 3.21 15.65 14.53
N GLY A 110 2.92 14.88 13.47
CA GLY A 110 1.67 14.98 12.71
C GLY A 110 1.66 16.05 11.63
N GLU A 111 2.77 16.73 11.34
CA GLU A 111 2.91 17.65 10.19
C GLU A 111 3.28 16.90 8.89
N GLY A 112 3.67 15.63 8.99
CA GLY A 112 4.04 14.78 7.88
C GLY A 112 2.86 14.02 7.28
N TYR A 113 3.16 12.90 6.63
CA TYR A 113 2.20 12.05 5.95
C TYR A 113 2.55 10.56 6.09
N CYS A 114 1.61 9.71 5.71
CA CYS A 114 1.81 8.26 5.70
C CYS A 114 1.36 7.69 4.37
N LEU A 115 2.21 6.91 3.70
CA LEU A 115 1.88 6.20 2.47
C LEU A 115 1.25 4.85 2.81
N VAL A 116 0.25 4.45 2.03
CA VAL A 116 -0.49 3.19 2.19
C VAL A 116 -0.12 2.24 1.06
N PHE A 117 0.44 1.09 1.40
CA PHE A 117 0.85 0.08 0.44
C PHE A 117 0.02 -1.20 0.57
N ASP A 118 -0.15 -1.86 -0.55
CA ASP A 118 -0.62 -3.23 -0.67
C ASP A 118 0.59 -4.17 -0.56
N SER A 119 0.59 -5.05 0.45
CA SER A 119 1.72 -5.95 0.70
C SER A 119 2.01 -6.89 -0.46
N ASP A 120 0.98 -7.45 -1.08
CA ASP A 120 1.12 -8.46 -2.14
C ASP A 120 1.68 -7.80 -3.42
N GLU A 121 1.21 -6.60 -3.76
CA GLU A 121 1.71 -5.83 -4.90
C GLU A 121 3.14 -5.31 -4.66
N LEU A 122 3.46 -4.91 -3.44
CA LEU A 122 4.78 -4.40 -3.07
C LEU A 122 5.87 -5.49 -3.11
N MET A 123 5.47 -6.74 -2.92
CA MET A 123 6.36 -7.91 -3.00
C MET A 123 6.68 -8.33 -4.44
N LYS A 124 5.93 -7.87 -5.43
CA LYS A 124 6.20 -8.20 -6.84
C LYS A 124 7.48 -7.50 -7.33
N ILE A 125 8.30 -8.25 -8.04
CA ILE A 125 9.51 -7.74 -8.69
C ILE A 125 9.11 -7.12 -10.03
N VAL A 126 9.63 -5.93 -10.34
CA VAL A 126 9.16 -5.12 -11.47
C VAL A 126 9.97 -5.37 -12.75
N ASP A 127 11.23 -5.73 -12.61
CA ASP A 127 12.11 -5.99 -13.74
C ASP A 127 12.42 -7.49 -13.79
N ASP A 128 12.55 -8.06 -15.00
CA ASP A 128 12.90 -9.49 -15.25
C ASP A 128 14.32 -9.86 -14.76
N VAL A 129 14.79 -9.23 -13.70
CA VAL A 129 16.05 -9.57 -13.04
C VAL A 129 15.80 -10.85 -12.25
N ILE A 130 16.06 -11.96 -12.87
CA ILE A 130 15.84 -13.35 -12.39
C ILE A 130 16.44 -13.63 -11.00
N SER A 131 17.23 -12.73 -10.44
CA SER A 131 17.97 -12.92 -9.19
C SER A 131 17.47 -12.07 -8.01
N GLU A 132 16.56 -11.13 -8.17
CA GLU A 132 16.09 -10.33 -7.02
C GLU A 132 15.08 -11.11 -6.17
N GLN A 133 15.38 -11.21 -4.87
CA GLN A 133 14.45 -11.78 -3.89
C GLN A 133 13.95 -10.70 -2.92
N ARG A 134 12.70 -10.83 -2.51
CA ARG A 134 12.09 -10.00 -1.47
C ARG A 134 11.46 -10.90 -0.41
N PHE A 135 11.72 -10.59 0.85
CA PHE A 135 11.12 -11.30 1.97
C PHE A 135 10.25 -10.34 2.77
N LEU A 136 9.01 -10.72 3.03
CA LEU A 136 8.12 -10.01 3.94
C LEU A 136 8.24 -10.64 5.32
N LEU A 137 8.85 -9.91 6.25
CA LEU A 137 9.16 -10.38 7.60
C LEU A 137 8.45 -9.50 8.63
N PRO A 138 7.44 -10.03 9.35
CA PRO A 138 6.97 -9.38 10.58
C PRO A 138 8.11 -9.29 11.59
N VAL A 139 8.21 -8.18 12.31
CA VAL A 139 9.23 -8.00 13.33
C VAL A 139 8.85 -8.75 14.61
N ASP A 140 9.77 -9.57 15.09
CA ASP A 140 9.69 -10.25 16.38
C ASP A 140 10.23 -9.33 17.48
N TYR A 141 9.40 -9.01 18.47
CA TYR A 141 9.80 -8.16 19.59
C TYR A 141 10.23 -9.02 20.78
N ALA A 142 11.49 -8.90 21.17
CA ALA A 142 12.11 -9.72 22.21
C ALA A 142 12.87 -8.88 23.26
N ASN A 143 12.97 -9.41 24.47
CA ASN A 143 13.78 -8.79 25.56
C ASN A 143 15.24 -9.23 25.52
N SER A 144 15.59 -10.18 24.66
CA SER A 144 16.94 -10.69 24.52
C SER A 144 17.32 -10.84 23.05
N VAL A 145 18.60 -10.72 22.80
CA VAL A 145 19.20 -10.89 21.47
C VAL A 145 18.95 -12.34 20.98
N PRO A 146 18.46 -12.53 19.75
CA PRO A 146 18.21 -13.86 19.20
C PRO A 146 19.51 -14.65 19.08
N LYS A 147 19.44 -15.94 19.45
CA LYS A 147 20.56 -16.88 19.34
C LYS A 147 20.40 -17.68 18.05
N MET A 148 21.49 -17.79 17.30
CA MET A 148 21.59 -18.64 16.14
C MET A 148 22.05 -20.03 16.57
N VAL A 149 21.42 -21.08 16.04
CA VAL A 149 21.75 -22.48 16.26
C VAL A 149 21.82 -23.22 14.93
N SER A 150 22.47 -24.41 14.89
CA SER A 150 22.65 -25.13 13.61
C SER A 150 21.34 -25.51 12.92
N HIS A 151 20.31 -25.80 13.72
CA HIS A 151 18.98 -26.13 13.19
C HIS A 151 18.34 -24.99 12.40
N ASP A 152 18.64 -23.74 12.71
CA ASP A 152 18.12 -22.56 12.00
C ASP A 152 18.51 -22.57 10.51
N MET A 153 19.65 -23.18 10.17
CA MET A 153 20.14 -23.26 8.78
C MET A 153 19.18 -23.99 7.82
N ASN A 154 18.19 -24.69 8.35
CA ASN A 154 17.17 -25.35 7.54
C ASN A 154 16.02 -24.42 7.12
N ASP A 155 15.95 -23.20 7.67
CA ASP A 155 14.88 -22.23 7.40
C ASP A 155 15.46 -20.83 7.16
N GLN A 156 15.61 -20.49 5.87
CA GLN A 156 16.13 -19.19 5.46
C GLN A 156 15.31 -18.02 6.03
N LYS A 157 13.99 -18.16 6.08
CA LYS A 157 13.12 -17.10 6.59
C LYS A 157 13.33 -16.89 8.09
N LEU A 158 13.50 -17.98 8.85
CA LEU A 158 13.79 -17.92 10.29
C LEU A 158 15.12 -17.21 10.56
N ILE A 159 16.17 -17.55 9.82
CA ILE A 159 17.47 -16.90 9.96
C ILE A 159 17.37 -15.40 9.65
N LEU A 160 16.76 -15.05 8.52
CA LEU A 160 16.57 -13.63 8.15
C LEU A 160 15.74 -12.90 9.21
N THR A 161 14.70 -13.52 9.77
CA THR A 161 13.91 -12.94 10.86
C THR A 161 14.79 -12.67 12.08
N LYS A 162 15.56 -13.66 12.53
CA LYS A 162 16.48 -13.50 13.66
C LYS A 162 17.53 -12.42 13.43
N MET A 163 18.05 -12.29 12.21
CA MET A 163 19.12 -11.34 11.89
C MET A 163 18.62 -9.93 11.57
N LEU A 164 17.49 -9.82 10.85
CA LEU A 164 17.05 -8.56 10.22
C LEU A 164 15.67 -8.09 10.68
N ALA A 165 14.94 -8.90 11.43
CA ALA A 165 13.57 -8.59 11.85
C ALA A 165 13.31 -8.98 13.32
N THR A 166 14.29 -8.87 14.18
CA THR A 166 14.13 -8.96 15.65
C THR A 166 14.52 -7.63 16.28
N LYS A 167 13.66 -7.10 17.15
CA LYS A 167 13.80 -5.79 17.77
C LYS A 167 13.49 -5.84 19.26
N SER A 168 13.99 -4.90 20.03
CA SER A 168 13.66 -4.77 21.45
C SER A 168 12.17 -4.49 21.65
N THR A 169 11.57 -5.05 22.71
CA THR A 169 10.16 -4.82 23.09
C THR A 169 9.79 -3.36 23.28
N GLY A 170 10.75 -2.47 23.54
CA GLY A 170 10.54 -1.03 23.61
C GLY A 170 9.98 -0.43 22.33
N TRP A 171 10.22 -1.08 21.18
CA TRP A 171 9.76 -0.66 19.86
C TRP A 171 8.45 -1.32 19.41
N LYS A 172 7.79 -2.08 20.29
CA LYS A 172 6.59 -2.85 19.93
C LYS A 172 5.44 -1.99 19.40
N HIS A 173 5.39 -0.71 19.76
CA HIS A 173 4.42 0.24 19.26
C HIS A 173 4.51 0.49 17.75
N GLU A 174 5.65 0.18 17.11
CA GLU A 174 5.79 0.32 15.65
C GLU A 174 4.96 -0.71 14.87
N ASP A 175 4.62 -1.85 15.46
CA ASP A 175 3.94 -2.99 14.82
C ASP A 175 4.50 -3.25 13.41
N GLU A 176 5.83 -3.41 13.38
CA GLU A 176 6.65 -3.31 12.17
C GLU A 176 6.59 -4.58 11.32
N VAL A 177 6.58 -4.38 10.02
CA VAL A 177 6.82 -5.41 9.00
C VAL A 177 7.92 -4.89 8.07
N ARG A 178 8.88 -5.73 7.76
CA ARG A 178 10.02 -5.40 6.89
C ARG A 178 9.92 -6.09 5.55
N ILE A 179 10.16 -5.33 4.48
CA ILE A 179 10.54 -5.91 3.20
C ILE A 179 12.07 -5.93 3.16
N VAL A 180 12.62 -7.12 3.15
CA VAL A 180 14.06 -7.35 3.02
C VAL A 180 14.36 -7.60 1.55
N THR A 181 15.36 -6.90 1.03
CA THR A 181 15.86 -6.98 -0.35
C THR A 181 17.30 -7.41 -0.38
N ASP A 182 17.78 -8.00 -1.48
CA ASP A 182 19.14 -8.55 -1.61
C ASP A 182 20.23 -7.47 -1.49
N LYS A 183 19.89 -6.21 -1.68
CA LYS A 183 20.82 -5.07 -1.59
C LYS A 183 20.12 -3.83 -1.05
N CYS A 184 20.91 -2.98 -0.39
CA CYS A 184 20.46 -1.65 0.04
C CYS A 184 20.21 -0.72 -1.15
N GLY A 185 19.52 0.39 -0.89
CA GLY A 185 19.34 1.47 -1.83
C GLY A 185 17.98 1.48 -2.52
N LYS A 186 17.95 2.09 -3.71
CA LYS A 186 16.73 2.35 -4.47
C LYS A 186 16.16 1.06 -5.07
N GLN A 187 14.92 0.74 -4.74
CA GLN A 187 14.19 -0.44 -5.19
C GLN A 187 12.89 -0.03 -5.87
N LYS A 188 12.57 -0.63 -7.01
CA LYS A 188 11.38 -0.31 -7.80
C LYS A 188 10.18 -1.13 -7.30
N PHE A 189 8.99 -0.54 -7.30
CA PHE A 189 7.73 -1.22 -7.03
C PHE A 189 6.70 -0.96 -8.13
N LEU A 190 5.69 -1.82 -8.24
CA LEU A 190 4.59 -1.63 -9.19
C LEU A 190 3.73 -0.42 -8.78
N PRO A 191 3.29 0.43 -9.71
CA PRO A 191 2.38 1.55 -9.39
C PRO A 191 1.14 1.11 -8.61
N SER A 192 0.64 -0.10 -8.87
CA SER A 192 -0.48 -0.72 -8.15
C SER A 192 -0.22 -1.00 -6.68
N ALA A 193 1.04 -0.99 -6.22
CA ALA A 193 1.38 -1.21 -4.83
C ALA A 193 1.05 -0.01 -3.92
N LEU A 194 1.11 1.21 -4.44
CA LEU A 194 0.75 2.41 -3.71
C LEU A 194 -0.76 2.64 -3.80
N LYS A 195 -1.48 2.39 -2.72
CA LYS A 195 -2.95 2.47 -2.66
C LYS A 195 -3.47 3.80 -2.16
N GLY A 196 -2.67 4.55 -1.41
CA GLY A 196 -3.14 5.82 -0.86
C GLY A 196 -2.13 6.53 0.00
N MET A 197 -2.59 7.63 0.58
CA MET A 197 -1.85 8.38 1.60
C MET A 197 -2.78 8.94 2.67
N ILE A 198 -2.21 9.17 3.85
CA ILE A 198 -2.89 9.78 4.99
C ILE A 198 -2.09 11.01 5.38
N PHE A 199 -2.70 12.18 5.40
CA PHE A 199 -2.11 13.37 5.96
C PHE A 199 -2.23 13.37 7.49
N GLY A 200 -1.19 13.83 8.16
CA GLY A 200 -1.22 14.01 9.61
C GLY A 200 -2.16 15.14 10.03
N SER A 201 -2.56 15.14 11.29
CA SER A 201 -3.51 16.13 11.84
C SER A 201 -3.03 17.58 11.75
N ASN A 202 -1.73 17.80 11.65
CA ASN A 202 -1.09 19.11 11.61
C ASN A 202 -0.45 19.41 10.25
N THR A 203 -0.69 18.59 9.20
CA THR A 203 -0.11 18.81 7.88
C THR A 203 -0.66 20.10 7.27
N LYS A 204 0.26 21.02 6.92
CA LYS A 204 -0.08 22.31 6.33
C LYS A 204 -0.63 22.15 4.90
N GLU A 205 -1.55 23.01 4.50
CA GLU A 205 -2.16 22.97 3.17
C GLU A 205 -1.12 23.11 2.05
N GLU A 206 -0.11 23.94 2.23
CA GLU A 206 0.99 24.04 1.25
C GLU A 206 1.70 22.69 1.05
N THR A 207 1.98 21.97 2.14
CA THR A 207 2.61 20.64 2.12
C THR A 207 1.68 19.63 1.43
N LYS A 208 0.38 19.62 1.76
CA LYS A 208 -0.61 18.76 1.11
C LYS A 208 -0.64 18.99 -0.40
N ASN A 209 -0.74 20.25 -0.83
CA ASN A 209 -0.78 20.62 -2.23
C ASN A 209 0.48 20.21 -2.99
N LYS A 210 1.66 20.36 -2.38
CA LYS A 210 2.93 19.92 -2.95
C LYS A 210 2.97 18.40 -3.14
N ILE A 211 2.53 17.64 -2.12
CA ILE A 211 2.45 16.18 -2.17
C ILE A 211 1.46 15.74 -3.25
N LEU A 212 0.24 16.27 -3.23
CA LEU A 212 -0.80 15.91 -4.22
C LEU A 212 -0.36 16.20 -5.65
N SER A 213 0.37 17.32 -5.86
CA SER A 213 0.91 17.66 -7.17
C SER A 213 1.94 16.65 -7.67
N ALA A 214 2.81 16.16 -6.78
CA ALA A 214 3.83 15.16 -7.12
C ALA A 214 3.24 13.80 -7.51
N PHE A 215 2.10 13.46 -6.91
CA PHE A 215 1.38 12.21 -7.21
C PHE A 215 0.25 12.39 -8.24
N LYS A 216 0.26 13.47 -9.00
CA LYS A 216 -0.70 13.70 -10.06
C LYS A 216 -0.64 12.54 -11.09
N GLY A 217 -1.77 11.88 -11.32
CA GLY A 217 -1.86 10.71 -12.21
C GLY A 217 -1.80 9.35 -11.51
N HIS A 218 -1.42 9.30 -10.21
CA HIS A 218 -1.51 8.06 -9.45
C HIS A 218 -2.97 7.80 -9.03
N ASN A 219 -3.40 6.55 -9.20
CA ASN A 219 -4.72 6.11 -8.73
C ASN A 219 -4.60 5.69 -7.26
N MET A 220 -4.81 6.62 -6.33
CA MET A 220 -4.67 6.36 -4.90
C MET A 220 -5.73 7.10 -4.10
N GLU A 221 -6.12 6.52 -2.97
CA GLU A 221 -7.01 7.11 -2.00
C GLU A 221 -6.26 8.12 -1.11
N VAL A 222 -6.90 9.22 -0.75
CA VAL A 222 -6.31 10.23 0.14
C VAL A 222 -7.15 10.33 1.40
N TYR A 223 -6.47 10.37 2.54
CA TYR A 223 -7.09 10.40 3.86
C TYR A 223 -6.51 11.54 4.69
N GLN A 224 -7.26 11.98 5.68
CA GLN A 224 -6.85 12.94 6.71
C GLN A 224 -7.00 12.30 8.09
N ARG A 225 -5.97 12.46 8.92
CA ARG A 225 -6.02 12.12 10.33
C ARG A 225 -6.52 13.34 11.12
N HIS A 226 -7.53 13.16 11.97
CA HIS A 226 -8.13 14.18 12.80
C HIS A 226 -8.05 13.80 14.26
N LYS A 227 -7.86 14.80 15.13
CA LYS A 227 -7.98 14.61 16.56
C LYS A 227 -9.45 14.69 16.96
N LEU A 228 -9.90 13.73 17.75
CA LEU A 228 -11.23 13.79 18.35
C LEU A 228 -11.26 14.82 19.47
N GLU A 229 -12.23 15.74 19.45
CA GLU A 229 -12.35 16.80 20.44
C GLU A 229 -12.43 16.26 21.86
N ASN A 230 -11.73 16.92 22.78
CA ASN A 230 -11.68 16.61 24.21
C ASN A 230 -11.15 15.20 24.55
N THR A 231 -10.41 14.57 23.65
CA THR A 231 -9.79 13.25 23.86
C THR A 231 -8.32 13.26 23.44
N TYR A 232 -7.61 12.15 23.69
CA TYR A 232 -6.31 11.86 23.10
C TYR A 232 -6.41 10.96 21.87
N GLU A 233 -7.63 10.67 21.38
CA GLU A 233 -7.89 9.78 20.29
C GLU A 233 -7.88 10.50 18.94
N TYR A 234 -7.51 9.75 17.90
CA TYR A 234 -7.51 10.22 16.53
C TYR A 234 -8.29 9.24 15.65
N PHE A 235 -8.90 9.77 14.61
CA PHE A 235 -9.55 8.98 13.57
C PHE A 235 -9.02 9.38 12.19
N ILE A 236 -9.17 8.47 11.24
CA ILE A 236 -8.76 8.68 9.85
C ILE A 236 -10.01 8.59 8.99
N GLU A 237 -10.26 9.64 8.23
CA GLU A 237 -11.36 9.68 7.28
C GLU A 237 -10.84 9.93 5.86
N PRO A 238 -11.56 9.45 4.83
CA PRO A 238 -11.25 9.86 3.48
C PRO A 238 -11.28 11.38 3.42
N LEU A 239 -10.19 11.99 2.98
CA LEU A 239 -10.30 13.31 2.40
C LEU A 239 -11.23 13.08 1.21
N THR A 240 -12.48 13.58 1.35
CA THR A 240 -13.37 13.73 0.20
C THR A 240 -12.46 14.26 -0.90
N PRO A 241 -12.29 13.60 -2.02
CA PRO A 241 -11.29 14.02 -2.95
C PRO A 241 -11.51 15.51 -3.08
N LEU A 242 -10.46 16.31 -2.79
CA LEU A 242 -10.26 17.46 -3.64
C LEU A 242 -10.32 16.81 -5.01
N VAL A 243 -11.55 16.75 -5.56
CA VAL A 243 -11.75 16.45 -6.95
C VAL A 243 -10.65 17.26 -7.54
N ARG A 244 -9.59 16.60 -8.01
CA ARG A 244 -8.70 17.30 -8.87
C ARG A 244 -9.66 17.84 -9.89
N GLU A 245 -9.94 19.11 -9.77
CA GLU A 245 -10.24 19.89 -10.92
C GLU A 245 -9.02 19.72 -11.86
N GLN A 246 -8.89 18.52 -12.47
CA GLN A 246 -8.91 18.67 -13.91
C GLN A 246 -10.16 19.52 -14.07
N GLU A 247 -10.00 20.72 -14.57
CA GLU A 247 -11.04 21.37 -15.28
C GLU A 247 -11.59 20.33 -16.26
N LEU A 248 -12.46 19.44 -15.73
CA LEU A 248 -13.41 18.76 -16.57
C LEU A 248 -14.18 19.93 -17.13
N PRO A 249 -14.15 20.14 -18.43
CA PRO A 249 -14.95 21.16 -19.06
C PRO A 249 -16.31 21.07 -18.41
N SER A 250 -16.84 22.19 -17.94
CA SER A 250 -18.06 22.31 -17.14
C SER A 250 -19.01 21.21 -17.59
N MET A 251 -19.32 20.21 -16.69
CA MET A 251 -20.06 19.02 -17.10
C MET A 251 -21.36 19.54 -17.74
N SER A 252 -21.42 19.56 -19.04
CA SER A 252 -22.60 19.85 -19.79
C SER A 252 -23.27 18.52 -20.08
N TYR A 253 -24.43 18.32 -19.52
CA TYR A 253 -25.21 17.09 -19.69
C TYR A 253 -26.70 17.44 -19.70
N ASP A 254 -27.45 16.59 -20.37
CA ASP A 254 -28.89 16.53 -20.27
C ASP A 254 -29.28 15.24 -19.56
N TYR A 255 -30.31 15.24 -18.74
CA TYR A 255 -30.81 14.04 -18.10
C TYR A 255 -32.32 14.07 -17.93
N VAL A 256 -32.88 12.88 -17.78
CA VAL A 256 -34.26 12.68 -17.38
C VAL A 256 -34.34 11.75 -16.19
N ASN A 257 -35.31 12.00 -15.32
CA ASN A 257 -35.63 11.11 -14.20
C ASN A 257 -36.90 10.32 -14.59
N ALA A 258 -36.77 8.99 -14.55
CA ALA A 258 -37.91 8.09 -14.68
C ALA A 258 -38.21 7.56 -13.25
N PRO A 259 -39.12 8.22 -12.50
CA PRO A 259 -39.37 7.92 -11.11
C PRO A 259 -40.08 6.56 -10.95
N SER A 260 -39.67 5.80 -9.93
CA SER A 260 -40.36 4.59 -9.53
C SER A 260 -40.75 4.61 -8.05
N ALA A 261 -41.55 3.65 -7.62
CA ALA A 261 -41.99 3.57 -6.22
C ALA A 261 -40.83 3.25 -5.23
N THR A 262 -39.73 2.71 -5.71
CA THR A 262 -38.63 2.19 -4.87
C THR A 262 -37.26 2.82 -5.18
N VAL A 263 -36.88 2.86 -6.45
CA VAL A 263 -35.58 3.36 -6.93
C VAL A 263 -35.81 4.09 -8.25
N ASP A 264 -35.40 5.34 -8.33
CA ASP A 264 -35.50 6.13 -9.57
C ASP A 264 -34.42 5.72 -10.56
N ASN A 265 -34.73 5.75 -11.85
CA ASN A 265 -33.77 5.57 -12.93
C ASN A 265 -33.43 6.94 -13.53
N LEU A 266 -32.17 7.29 -13.50
CA LEU A 266 -31.63 8.52 -14.10
C LEU A 266 -30.90 8.17 -15.40
N TYR A 267 -31.44 8.64 -16.51
CA TYR A 267 -30.81 8.52 -17.82
C TYR A 267 -30.11 9.83 -18.16
N VAL A 268 -28.79 9.79 -18.30
CA VAL A 268 -27.95 10.97 -18.51
C VAL A 268 -27.17 10.87 -19.81
N LYS A 269 -27.14 11.96 -20.56
CA LYS A 269 -26.35 12.10 -21.78
C LYS A 269 -25.31 13.20 -21.60
N SER A 270 -24.04 12.89 -21.88
CA SER A 270 -22.96 13.89 -21.86
C SER A 270 -22.99 14.71 -23.15
N ASN A 271 -22.92 16.02 -22.99
CA ASN A 271 -22.75 16.94 -24.11
C ASN A 271 -21.27 17.12 -24.52
N VAL A 272 -20.37 16.40 -23.85
CA VAL A 272 -18.93 16.38 -24.11
C VAL A 272 -18.51 14.95 -24.46
N PRO A 273 -17.67 14.74 -25.50
CA PRO A 273 -17.20 13.39 -25.83
C PRO A 273 -16.52 12.67 -24.65
N LEU A 274 -16.87 11.41 -24.43
CA LEU A 274 -16.28 10.52 -23.43
C LEU A 274 -15.54 9.38 -24.15
N PRO A 275 -14.28 9.58 -24.55
CA PRO A 275 -13.62 8.74 -25.53
C PRO A 275 -13.17 7.37 -24.97
N ASP A 276 -13.09 7.20 -23.66
CA ASP A 276 -12.56 5.99 -23.05
C ASP A 276 -13.35 5.55 -21.79
N VAL A 277 -13.07 4.32 -21.34
CA VAL A 277 -13.69 3.72 -20.16
C VAL A 277 -13.50 4.57 -18.90
N HIS A 278 -12.35 5.22 -18.75
CA HIS A 278 -12.04 6.02 -17.57
C HIS A 278 -12.87 7.31 -17.52
N SER A 279 -13.01 8.00 -18.66
CA SER A 279 -13.85 9.20 -18.78
C SER A 279 -15.33 8.90 -18.53
N LYS A 280 -15.86 7.78 -19.03
CA LYS A 280 -17.21 7.31 -18.77
C LYS A 280 -17.43 7.03 -17.27
N LYS A 281 -16.55 6.26 -16.63
CA LYS A 281 -16.62 5.96 -15.18
C LYS A 281 -16.58 7.22 -14.31
N ASN A 282 -15.70 8.16 -14.62
CA ASN A 282 -15.58 9.42 -13.89
C ASN A 282 -16.82 10.29 -14.05
N PHE A 283 -17.38 10.33 -15.26
CA PHE A 283 -18.59 11.07 -15.53
C PHE A 283 -19.76 10.55 -14.68
N VAL A 284 -20.04 9.25 -14.69
CA VAL A 284 -21.13 8.64 -13.92
C VAL A 284 -20.96 8.88 -12.41
N LYS A 285 -19.76 8.71 -11.88
CA LYS A 285 -19.48 8.96 -10.45
C LYS A 285 -19.70 10.42 -10.07
N LYS A 286 -19.27 11.35 -10.91
CA LYS A 286 -19.46 12.78 -10.66
C LYS A 286 -20.93 13.16 -10.78
N PHE A 287 -21.64 12.64 -11.78
CA PHE A 287 -23.07 12.85 -11.94
C PHE A 287 -23.86 12.35 -10.72
N LYS A 288 -23.53 11.16 -10.20
CA LYS A 288 -24.11 10.63 -8.96
C LYS A 288 -23.88 11.59 -7.79
N HIS A 289 -22.68 12.11 -7.64
CA HIS A 289 -22.34 13.06 -6.58
C HIS A 289 -23.11 14.39 -6.69
N ASP A 290 -23.23 14.93 -7.89
CA ASP A 290 -23.78 16.28 -8.10
C ASP A 290 -25.32 16.31 -8.04
N ILE A 291 -26.02 15.21 -8.35
CA ILE A 291 -27.48 15.20 -8.52
C ILE A 291 -28.21 14.25 -7.57
N ALA A 292 -27.57 13.19 -7.08
CA ALA A 292 -28.26 12.12 -6.39
C ALA A 292 -28.42 12.35 -4.88
N GLU A 293 -29.45 13.10 -4.48
CA GLU A 293 -29.95 13.13 -3.10
C GLU A 293 -30.75 11.86 -2.70
N ARG A 294 -31.06 10.95 -3.64
CA ARG A 294 -31.89 9.75 -3.46
C ARG A 294 -31.21 8.50 -3.98
N LYS A 295 -31.75 7.34 -3.57
CA LYS A 295 -31.37 6.05 -4.16
C LYS A 295 -31.83 6.00 -5.62
N CYS A 296 -30.87 6.00 -6.56
CA CYS A 296 -31.15 5.96 -7.97
C CYS A 296 -30.15 5.08 -8.72
N ASN A 297 -30.62 4.43 -9.77
CA ASN A 297 -29.75 3.86 -10.79
C ASN A 297 -29.39 4.96 -11.78
N ILE A 298 -28.18 4.92 -12.33
CA ILE A 298 -27.68 5.90 -13.30
C ILE A 298 -27.28 5.14 -14.56
N PHE A 299 -27.84 5.55 -15.67
CA PHE A 299 -27.55 5.01 -16.99
C PHE A 299 -26.97 6.13 -17.84
N LEU A 300 -25.69 6.02 -18.19
CA LEU A 300 -25.05 6.93 -19.12
C LEU A 300 -25.37 6.47 -20.55
N MET A 301 -26.04 7.33 -21.26
CA MET A 301 -26.51 7.09 -22.62
C MET A 301 -25.52 7.65 -23.65
N ASP A 302 -25.53 7.10 -24.84
CA ASP A 302 -24.73 7.58 -25.96
C ASP A 302 -25.24 8.95 -26.50
N ALA A 303 -24.52 9.50 -27.47
CA ALA A 303 -24.83 10.81 -28.05
C ALA A 303 -26.11 10.82 -28.91
N ASP A 304 -26.54 9.67 -29.41
CA ASP A 304 -27.69 9.55 -30.32
C ASP A 304 -29.01 9.30 -29.58
N THR A 305 -28.94 9.11 -28.25
CA THR A 305 -30.14 8.86 -27.43
C THR A 305 -31.11 10.04 -27.41
N ASP A 306 -32.38 9.75 -27.66
CA ASP A 306 -33.52 10.65 -27.42
C ASP A 306 -34.07 10.46 -26.02
N LEU A 307 -33.63 11.30 -25.08
CA LEU A 307 -34.02 11.22 -23.65
C LEU A 307 -35.53 11.37 -23.42
N SER A 308 -36.28 11.98 -24.37
CA SER A 308 -37.74 12.14 -24.23
C SER A 308 -38.51 10.81 -24.21
N LYS A 309 -37.90 9.74 -24.71
CA LYS A 309 -38.44 8.38 -24.70
C LYS A 309 -38.25 7.65 -23.36
N LEU A 310 -37.42 8.20 -22.44
CA LEU A 310 -36.98 7.57 -21.20
C LEU A 310 -37.58 8.24 -19.95
N THR A 311 -38.69 8.94 -20.07
CA THR A 311 -39.31 9.71 -18.96
C THR A 311 -40.24 8.90 -18.06
N ASP A 312 -40.58 7.66 -18.42
CA ASP A 312 -41.57 6.82 -17.72
C ASP A 312 -40.97 5.43 -17.50
N CYS A 313 -40.68 5.05 -16.23
CA CYS A 313 -40.10 3.74 -15.88
C CYS A 313 -41.03 2.54 -16.17
N PHE A 314 -42.34 2.76 -16.34
CA PHE A 314 -43.31 1.69 -16.63
C PHE A 314 -43.50 1.43 -18.14
N HIS A 315 -43.05 2.38 -18.98
CA HIS A 315 -43.19 2.29 -20.44
C HIS A 315 -41.85 2.52 -21.16
N THR A 316 -40.73 2.48 -20.44
CA THR A 316 -39.40 2.55 -21.05
C THR A 316 -39.15 1.27 -21.85
N ASP A 317 -38.81 1.44 -23.10
CA ASP A 317 -38.41 0.36 -23.99
C ASP A 317 -37.04 -0.17 -23.59
N GLU A 318 -37.00 -1.38 -22.98
CA GLU A 318 -35.76 -1.99 -22.52
C GLU A 318 -34.77 -2.23 -23.66
N GLU A 319 -35.24 -2.61 -24.85
CA GLU A 319 -34.39 -2.80 -26.04
C GLU A 319 -33.72 -1.49 -26.45
N TYR A 320 -34.46 -0.38 -26.37
CA TYR A 320 -33.93 0.97 -26.66
C TYR A 320 -32.86 1.39 -25.63
N VAL A 321 -33.04 1.05 -24.36
CA VAL A 321 -32.03 1.32 -23.32
C VAL A 321 -30.77 0.50 -23.57
N GLU A 322 -30.90 -0.80 -23.81
CA GLU A 322 -29.78 -1.71 -24.09
C GLU A 322 -28.97 -1.29 -25.33
N GLU A 323 -29.62 -0.76 -26.35
CA GLU A 323 -28.94 -0.27 -27.57
C GLU A 323 -28.13 1.01 -27.34
N HIS A 324 -28.50 1.84 -26.39
CA HIS A 324 -27.94 3.18 -26.19
C HIS A 324 -27.17 3.39 -24.88
N VAL A 325 -27.22 2.48 -23.94
CA VAL A 325 -26.46 2.58 -22.68
C VAL A 325 -24.98 2.34 -22.95
N ILE A 326 -24.11 3.18 -22.41
CA ILE A 326 -22.65 3.06 -22.57
C ILE A 326 -21.91 2.95 -21.23
N ALA A 327 -22.61 3.20 -20.12
CA ALA A 327 -22.16 2.85 -18.77
C ALA A 327 -23.34 2.92 -17.80
N GLU A 328 -23.28 2.13 -16.73
CA GLU A 328 -24.34 2.06 -15.72
C GLU A 328 -23.79 1.97 -14.30
N MET A 329 -24.59 2.42 -13.33
CA MET A 329 -24.29 2.32 -11.91
C MET A 329 -25.59 2.13 -11.15
N TYR A 330 -25.67 1.06 -10.35
CA TYR A 330 -26.84 0.73 -9.55
C TYR A 330 -26.78 1.38 -8.17
N PHE A 331 -27.95 1.60 -7.57
CA PHE A 331 -28.11 2.31 -6.29
C PHE A 331 -27.41 1.64 -5.10
N ASP A 332 -27.23 0.34 -5.16
CA ASP A 332 -26.63 -0.52 -4.12
C ASP A 332 -25.17 -0.89 -4.42
N CYS A 333 -24.61 -0.35 -5.48
CA CYS A 333 -23.24 -0.63 -5.93
C CYS A 333 -22.49 0.66 -6.20
N ASP A 334 -21.23 0.74 -5.72
CA ASP A 334 -20.32 1.88 -6.00
C ASP A 334 -19.46 1.64 -7.26
N GLU A 335 -19.70 0.55 -7.97
CA GLU A 335 -18.98 0.20 -9.19
C GLU A 335 -19.75 0.68 -10.41
N VAL A 336 -19.02 1.27 -11.38
CA VAL A 336 -19.56 1.67 -12.68
C VAL A 336 -19.19 0.60 -13.71
N PHE A 337 -20.20 -0.01 -14.31
CA PHE A 337 -20.07 -0.94 -15.42
C PHE A 337 -20.03 -0.14 -16.72
N VAL A 338 -19.18 -0.52 -17.65
CA VAL A 338 -19.01 0.17 -18.96
C VAL A 338 -19.08 -0.89 -20.04
N GLU A 339 -19.98 -0.67 -20.98
CA GLU A 339 -20.15 -1.47 -22.19
C GLU A 339 -19.14 -1.12 -23.29
#